data_e20ece68443e3843abc9fc97f12591b2
#
_entry.id   e20ece68443e3843abc9fc97f12591b2
#
_cell.length_a   1.000
_cell.length_b   1.000
_cell.length_c   1.000
_cell.angle_alpha   90.00
_cell.angle_beta   90.00
_cell.angle_gamma   90.00
#
_symmetry.space_group_name_H-M   'P 1'
#
loop_
_entity.id
_entity.type
_entity.pdbx_description
1 polymer ?
#
loop_
_entity_poly.entity_id
_entity_poly.type
_entity_poly.pdbx_seq_one_letter_code
_entity_poly.pdbx_strand_id
1 'polypeptide(L)'
;MENPHQRKKEPEIVRKKILDTAITLAAKKGVTGISIQGVADLVGITKGGVFHHFSNKQKLLDAMLVEIFQKFDDVFDLYMSHDTEQYGRFTRAYIDITLSKDVAGMGNLWDAISMTMLTDHTFNEHWICWLDLSLQKHQQTDRDLDLSILRYAADGLWLTSFTKVEKPEEAAKLKAELIRRTYPK
;
A
#
# COMPACT_ATOMS: atom_id res chain seq x y z
N MET A 1 -29.09 -30.79 -11.58
CA MET A 1 -27.62 -31.05 -11.44
C MET A 1 -26.94 -29.69 -11.33
N GLU A 2 -26.41 -29.35 -10.18
CA GLU A 2 -25.67 -28.10 -9.98
C GLU A 2 -24.35 -28.12 -10.75
N ASN A 3 -24.05 -27.03 -11.45
CA ASN A 3 -22.89 -26.90 -12.31
C ASN A 3 -21.58 -26.91 -11.45
N PRO A 4 -20.62 -27.84 -11.69
CA PRO A 4 -19.37 -27.93 -10.92
C PRO A 4 -18.56 -26.64 -10.90
N HIS A 5 -18.70 -25.77 -11.90
CA HIS A 5 -18.07 -24.46 -11.95
C HIS A 5 -18.68 -23.43 -11.00
N GLN A 6 -19.95 -23.56 -10.60
CA GLN A 6 -20.57 -22.70 -9.57
C GLN A 6 -20.05 -23.05 -8.18
N ARG A 7 -19.86 -24.33 -7.84
CA ARG A 7 -19.32 -24.77 -6.55
C ARG A 7 -17.88 -24.30 -6.25
N LYS A 8 -17.04 -24.13 -7.30
CA LYS A 8 -15.68 -23.58 -7.12
C LYS A 8 -15.64 -22.05 -6.95
N LYS A 9 -16.63 -21.33 -7.47
CA LYS A 9 -16.68 -19.85 -7.39
C LYS A 9 -17.13 -19.31 -6.02
N GLU A 10 -18.00 -20.03 -5.31
CA GLU A 10 -18.51 -19.56 -4.00
C GLU A 10 -17.43 -19.36 -2.93
N PRO A 11 -16.49 -20.29 -2.70
CA PRO A 11 -15.42 -20.10 -1.72
C PRO A 11 -14.50 -18.90 -2.04
N GLU A 12 -14.21 -18.66 -3.32
CA GLU A 12 -13.38 -17.53 -3.75
C GLU A 12 -14.11 -16.19 -3.54
N ILE A 13 -15.41 -16.15 -3.83
CA ILE A 13 -16.24 -14.97 -3.61
C ILE A 13 -16.30 -14.63 -2.11
N VAL A 14 -16.51 -15.64 -1.26
CA VAL A 14 -16.54 -15.46 0.20
C VAL A 14 -15.17 -15.00 0.71
N ARG A 15 -14.09 -15.61 0.23
CA ARG A 15 -12.72 -15.23 0.59
C ARG A 15 -12.44 -13.76 0.21
N LYS A 16 -12.82 -13.35 -0.98
CA LYS A 16 -12.69 -11.96 -1.44
C LYS A 16 -13.52 -11.01 -0.55
N LYS A 17 -14.75 -11.36 -0.24
CA LYS A 17 -15.62 -10.55 0.63
C LYS A 17 -15.04 -10.37 2.05
N ILE A 18 -14.39 -11.42 2.60
CA ILE A 18 -13.68 -11.35 3.87
C ILE A 18 -12.53 -10.34 3.79
N LEU A 19 -11.71 -10.39 2.73
CA LEU A 19 -10.59 -9.47 2.51
C LEU A 19 -11.06 -8.04 2.35
N ASP A 20 -12.03 -7.76 1.50
CA ASP A 20 -12.58 -6.42 1.27
C ASP A 20 -13.15 -5.82 2.57
N THR A 21 -13.78 -6.68 3.40
CA THR A 21 -14.30 -6.28 4.71
C THR A 21 -13.15 -5.94 5.68
N ALA A 22 -12.08 -6.74 5.70
CA ALA A 22 -10.91 -6.47 6.54
C ALA A 22 -10.22 -5.16 6.11
N ILE A 23 -10.06 -4.92 4.82
CA ILE A 23 -9.54 -3.67 4.25
C ILE A 23 -10.40 -2.47 4.67
N THR A 24 -11.72 -2.60 4.56
CA THR A 24 -12.66 -1.56 4.99
C THR A 24 -12.57 -1.26 6.49
N LEU A 25 -12.40 -2.30 7.31
CA LEU A 25 -12.20 -2.15 8.76
C LEU A 25 -10.87 -1.48 9.09
N ALA A 26 -9.78 -1.84 8.38
CA ALA A 26 -8.47 -1.19 8.52
C ALA A 26 -8.57 0.31 8.25
N ALA A 27 -9.25 0.71 7.17
CA ALA A 27 -9.45 2.12 6.83
C ALA A 27 -10.24 2.90 7.90
N LYS A 28 -11.19 2.24 8.58
CA LYS A 28 -12.08 2.90 9.56
C LYS A 28 -11.55 2.88 10.99
N LYS A 29 -10.85 1.84 11.39
CA LYS A 29 -10.48 1.57 12.80
C LYS A 29 -8.98 1.33 13.00
N GLY A 30 -8.19 1.46 11.93
CA GLY A 30 -6.80 1.03 11.92
C GLY A 30 -6.65 -0.50 11.89
N VAL A 31 -5.44 -0.98 11.63
CA VAL A 31 -5.13 -2.43 11.54
C VAL A 31 -5.36 -3.15 12.87
N THR A 32 -5.06 -2.49 13.98
CA THR A 32 -5.30 -3.03 15.34
C THR A 32 -6.78 -3.28 15.63
N GLY A 33 -7.68 -2.52 15.00
CA GLY A 33 -9.13 -2.64 15.12
C GLY A 33 -9.73 -3.84 14.38
N ILE A 34 -8.95 -4.57 13.57
CA ILE A 34 -9.41 -5.76 12.86
C ILE A 34 -9.49 -6.95 13.85
N SER A 35 -10.65 -7.59 13.91
CA SER A 35 -10.84 -8.86 14.62
C SER A 35 -11.56 -9.87 13.73
N ILE A 36 -11.25 -11.16 13.90
CA ILE A 36 -11.93 -12.25 13.15
C ILE A 36 -13.44 -12.20 13.38
N GLN A 37 -13.89 -11.94 14.61
CA GLN A 37 -15.32 -11.81 14.91
C GLN A 37 -15.94 -10.60 14.21
N GLY A 38 -15.29 -9.43 14.25
CA GLY A 38 -15.80 -8.23 13.60
C GLY A 38 -15.90 -8.38 12.07
N VAL A 39 -14.96 -9.10 11.46
CA VAL A 39 -15.02 -9.45 10.03
C VAL A 39 -16.17 -10.42 9.76
N ALA A 40 -16.31 -11.48 10.57
CA ALA A 40 -17.39 -12.47 10.45
C ALA A 40 -18.77 -11.83 10.51
N ASP A 41 -19.00 -10.95 11.50
CA ASP A 41 -20.25 -10.25 11.72
C ASP A 41 -20.63 -9.36 10.49
N LEU A 42 -19.66 -8.63 9.94
CA LEU A 42 -19.88 -7.76 8.79
C LEU A 42 -20.06 -8.51 7.47
N VAL A 43 -19.39 -9.65 7.31
CA VAL A 43 -19.57 -10.51 6.12
C VAL A 43 -20.89 -11.28 6.19
N GLY A 44 -21.43 -11.50 7.39
CA GLY A 44 -22.62 -12.30 7.65
C GLY A 44 -22.36 -13.80 7.65
N ILE A 45 -21.19 -14.23 8.17
CA ILE A 45 -20.78 -15.63 8.31
C ILE A 45 -20.36 -15.92 9.75
N THR A 46 -20.17 -17.19 10.09
CA THR A 46 -19.65 -17.57 11.40
C THR A 46 -18.14 -17.32 11.50
N LYS A 47 -17.62 -17.17 12.72
CA LYS A 47 -16.17 -17.14 13.00
C LYS A 47 -15.43 -18.35 12.41
N GLY A 48 -16.04 -19.55 12.49
CA GLY A 48 -15.55 -20.76 11.85
C GLY A 48 -15.49 -20.65 10.32
N GLY A 49 -16.46 -19.95 9.71
CA GLY A 49 -16.47 -19.66 8.28
C GLY A 49 -15.26 -18.80 7.86
N VAL A 50 -14.87 -17.80 8.67
CA VAL A 50 -13.64 -17.02 8.41
C VAL A 50 -12.41 -17.92 8.55
N PHE A 51 -12.33 -18.76 9.60
CA PHE A 51 -11.20 -19.67 9.81
C PHE A 51 -11.05 -20.73 8.72
N HIS A 52 -12.12 -21.08 8.04
CA HIS A 52 -12.05 -21.95 6.86
C HIS A 52 -11.22 -21.33 5.72
N HIS A 53 -11.26 -20.01 5.56
CA HIS A 53 -10.51 -19.27 4.53
C HIS A 53 -9.15 -18.76 5.01
N PHE A 54 -9.04 -18.39 6.29
CA PHE A 54 -7.83 -17.84 6.92
C PHE A 54 -7.62 -18.47 8.29
N SER A 55 -6.64 -19.35 8.41
CA SER A 55 -6.39 -20.17 9.59
C SER A 55 -6.20 -19.38 10.89
N ASN A 56 -5.83 -18.12 10.81
CA ASN A 56 -5.70 -17.20 11.94
C ASN A 56 -5.76 -15.73 11.45
N LYS A 57 -5.78 -14.78 12.42
CA LYS A 57 -5.81 -13.34 12.11
C LYS A 57 -4.60 -12.91 11.27
N GLN A 58 -3.40 -13.44 11.58
CA GLN A 58 -2.19 -13.07 10.85
C GLN A 58 -2.30 -13.42 9.36
N LYS A 59 -2.80 -14.63 9.03
CA LYS A 59 -3.01 -15.03 7.62
C LYS A 59 -4.02 -14.16 6.88
N LEU A 60 -5.01 -13.63 7.59
CA LEU A 60 -5.92 -12.64 7.02
C LEU A 60 -5.20 -11.31 6.75
N LEU A 61 -4.38 -10.84 7.69
CA LEU A 61 -3.60 -9.61 7.54
C LEU A 61 -2.54 -9.74 6.44
N ASP A 62 -1.81 -10.86 6.37
CA ASP A 62 -0.84 -11.13 5.31
C ASP A 62 -1.52 -11.08 3.92
N ALA A 63 -2.66 -11.74 3.76
CA ALA A 63 -3.41 -11.74 2.51
C ALA A 63 -3.97 -10.35 2.15
N MET A 64 -4.37 -9.57 3.15
CA MET A 64 -4.80 -8.18 2.98
C MET A 64 -3.64 -7.31 2.48
N LEU A 65 -2.44 -7.46 3.03
CA LEU A 65 -1.24 -6.72 2.60
C LEU A 65 -0.87 -7.07 1.16
N VAL A 66 -0.87 -8.36 0.81
CA VAL A 66 -0.61 -8.78 -0.58
C VAL A 66 -1.55 -8.09 -1.57
N GLU A 67 -2.85 -8.00 -1.25
CA GLU A 67 -3.81 -7.33 -2.13
C GLU A 67 -3.57 -5.80 -2.19
N ILE A 68 -3.17 -5.20 -1.09
CA ILE A 68 -2.85 -3.76 -1.03
C ILE A 68 -1.59 -3.45 -1.84
N PHE A 69 -0.53 -4.24 -1.68
CA PHE A 69 0.70 -4.06 -2.46
C PHE A 69 0.50 -4.31 -3.95
N GLN A 70 -0.40 -5.25 -4.33
CA GLN A 70 -0.77 -5.40 -5.74
C GLN A 70 -1.42 -4.14 -6.32
N LYS A 71 -2.33 -3.50 -5.57
CA LYS A 71 -2.90 -2.20 -5.98
C LYS A 71 -1.84 -1.10 -6.05
N PHE A 72 -0.85 -1.17 -5.17
CA PHE A 72 0.31 -0.27 -5.20
C PHE A 72 1.10 -0.43 -6.50
N ASP A 73 1.43 -1.67 -6.88
CA ASP A 73 2.12 -1.94 -8.15
C ASP A 73 1.34 -1.38 -9.34
N ASP A 74 0.02 -1.59 -9.38
CA ASP A 74 -0.83 -1.07 -10.45
C ASP A 74 -0.77 0.47 -10.54
N VAL A 75 -0.74 1.16 -9.39
CA VAL A 75 -0.63 2.62 -9.32
C VAL A 75 0.75 3.09 -9.78
N PHE A 76 1.82 2.45 -9.31
CA PHE A 76 3.18 2.77 -9.74
C PHE A 76 3.36 2.56 -11.24
N ASP A 77 2.89 1.44 -11.78
CA ASP A 77 2.95 1.13 -13.20
C ASP A 77 2.16 2.17 -14.03
N LEU A 78 0.99 2.62 -13.53
CA LEU A 78 0.21 3.68 -14.16
C LEU A 78 0.98 5.02 -14.18
N TYR A 79 1.54 5.46 -13.05
CA TYR A 79 2.32 6.69 -12.97
C TYR A 79 3.53 6.63 -13.91
N MET A 80 4.27 5.53 -13.89
CA MET A 80 5.43 5.35 -14.74
C MET A 80 5.09 5.25 -16.23
N SER A 81 3.90 4.77 -16.58
CA SER A 81 3.47 4.66 -17.99
C SER A 81 3.31 6.02 -18.68
N HIS A 82 3.02 7.06 -17.92
CA HIS A 82 2.89 8.44 -18.42
C HIS A 82 4.20 9.21 -18.44
N ASP A 83 5.26 8.68 -17.84
CA ASP A 83 6.56 9.33 -17.76
C ASP A 83 7.49 8.86 -18.87
N THR A 84 7.87 9.75 -19.75
CA THR A 84 8.73 9.46 -20.91
C THR A 84 10.21 9.43 -20.56
N GLU A 85 10.63 10.08 -19.44
CA GLU A 85 12.01 10.08 -18.98
C GLU A 85 12.30 8.82 -18.18
N GLN A 86 13.22 7.99 -18.68
CA GLN A 86 13.56 6.70 -18.06
C GLN A 86 14.33 6.84 -16.75
N TYR A 87 15.34 7.74 -16.73
CA TYR A 87 16.15 7.98 -15.53
C TYR A 87 15.28 8.54 -14.41
N GLY A 88 15.31 7.93 -13.24
CA GLY A 88 14.58 8.38 -12.06
C GLY A 88 13.06 8.18 -12.10
N ARG A 89 12.53 7.44 -13.08
CA ARG A 89 11.08 7.28 -13.30
C ARG A 89 10.38 6.64 -12.11
N PHE A 90 10.95 5.58 -11.55
CA PHE A 90 10.39 4.96 -10.34
C PHE A 90 10.46 5.91 -9.15
N THR A 91 11.56 6.64 -8.99
CA THR A 91 11.74 7.61 -7.90
C THR A 91 10.75 8.77 -8.01
N ARG A 92 10.42 9.26 -9.23
CA ARG A 92 9.37 10.27 -9.42
C ARG A 92 8.00 9.75 -9.01
N ALA A 93 7.65 8.54 -9.46
CA ALA A 93 6.41 7.89 -9.04
C ALA A 93 6.37 7.71 -7.51
N TYR A 94 7.48 7.27 -6.91
CA TYR A 94 7.62 7.11 -5.46
C TYR A 94 7.33 8.40 -4.70
N ILE A 95 8.00 9.50 -5.09
CA ILE A 95 7.81 10.81 -4.45
C ILE A 95 6.36 11.28 -4.60
N ASP A 96 5.80 11.15 -5.80
CA ASP A 96 4.46 11.64 -6.10
C ASP A 96 3.38 10.88 -5.33
N ILE A 97 3.50 9.56 -5.26
CA ILE A 97 2.59 8.66 -4.55
C ILE A 97 2.74 8.82 -3.03
N THR A 98 3.97 8.80 -2.50
CA THR A 98 4.25 8.94 -1.06
C THR A 98 3.71 10.25 -0.50
N LEU A 99 3.80 11.33 -1.27
CA LEU A 99 3.32 12.66 -0.87
C LEU A 99 1.91 12.98 -1.39
N SER A 100 1.18 11.99 -1.90
CA SER A 100 -0.22 12.13 -2.28
C SER A 100 -1.13 12.00 -1.06
N LYS A 101 -2.22 12.79 -1.04
CA LYS A 101 -3.25 12.67 -0.01
C LYS A 101 -4.18 11.48 -0.21
N ASP A 102 -4.25 10.98 -1.42
CA ASP A 102 -5.08 9.83 -1.77
C ASP A 102 -4.32 8.94 -2.75
N VAL A 103 -3.77 7.87 -2.22
CA VAL A 103 -3.07 6.86 -3.01
C VAL A 103 -4.10 5.85 -3.52
N ALA A 104 -4.35 5.83 -4.81
CA ALA A 104 -5.22 4.85 -5.47
C ALA A 104 -6.65 4.79 -4.92
N GLY A 105 -7.21 5.89 -4.42
CA GLY A 105 -8.52 5.90 -3.77
C GLY A 105 -8.52 5.19 -2.40
N MET A 106 -7.34 4.93 -1.82
CA MET A 106 -7.24 4.27 -0.52
C MET A 106 -7.44 5.23 0.67
N GLY A 107 -7.25 6.56 0.46
CA GLY A 107 -7.48 7.57 1.50
C GLY A 107 -6.92 7.17 2.88
N ASN A 108 -7.75 7.20 3.91
CA ASN A 108 -7.38 6.86 5.28
C ASN A 108 -6.82 5.44 5.47
N LEU A 109 -7.07 4.52 4.53
CA LEU A 109 -6.49 3.17 4.59
C LEU A 109 -4.98 3.22 4.45
N TRP A 110 -4.48 4.05 3.52
CA TRP A 110 -3.05 4.22 3.31
C TRP A 110 -2.37 4.77 4.57
N ASP A 111 -2.93 5.81 5.18
CA ASP A 111 -2.40 6.37 6.44
C ASP A 111 -2.35 5.32 7.55
N ALA A 112 -3.42 4.52 7.72
CA ALA A 112 -3.48 3.48 8.74
C ALA A 112 -2.43 2.39 8.52
N ILE A 113 -2.18 1.98 7.27
CA ILE A 113 -1.19 0.95 6.92
C ILE A 113 0.22 1.49 7.09
N SER A 114 0.50 2.69 6.59
CA SER A 114 1.81 3.32 6.68
C SER A 114 2.24 3.53 8.13
N MET A 115 1.33 3.99 8.99
CA MET A 115 1.60 4.09 10.43
C MET A 115 1.83 2.72 11.08
N THR A 116 1.14 1.67 10.61
CA THR A 116 1.35 0.31 11.12
C THR A 116 2.71 -0.23 10.69
N MET A 117 3.17 0.07 9.47
CA MET A 117 4.53 -0.30 9.00
C MET A 117 5.64 0.24 9.91
N LEU A 118 5.45 1.39 10.55
CA LEU A 118 6.43 1.96 11.48
C LEU A 118 6.46 1.26 12.85
N THR A 119 5.42 0.53 13.23
CA THR A 119 5.22 0.01 14.58
C THR A 119 5.07 -1.51 14.66
N ASP A 120 4.79 -2.17 13.54
CA ASP A 120 4.58 -3.61 13.46
C ASP A 120 5.63 -4.26 12.55
N HIS A 121 6.38 -5.21 13.08
CA HIS A 121 7.49 -5.86 12.39
C HIS A 121 7.05 -6.58 11.10
N THR A 122 5.92 -7.28 11.14
CA THR A 122 5.42 -8.03 9.97
C THR A 122 5.04 -7.08 8.83
N PHE A 123 4.36 -5.98 9.15
CA PHE A 123 4.03 -4.95 8.16
C PHE A 123 5.28 -4.29 7.59
N ASN A 124 6.27 -4.02 8.43
CA ASN A 124 7.56 -3.47 8.03
C ASN A 124 8.30 -4.41 7.07
N GLU A 125 8.35 -5.73 7.36
CA GLU A 125 8.97 -6.73 6.48
C GLU A 125 8.32 -6.78 5.09
N HIS A 126 7.00 -6.72 5.01
CA HIS A 126 6.29 -6.66 3.73
C HIS A 126 6.63 -5.41 2.93
N TRP A 127 6.71 -4.25 3.60
CA TRP A 127 7.12 -3.00 2.97
C TRP A 127 8.55 -3.06 2.43
N ILE A 128 9.51 -3.50 3.27
CA ILE A 128 10.91 -3.63 2.88
C ILE A 128 11.04 -4.57 1.68
N CYS A 129 10.39 -5.73 1.73
CA CYS A 129 10.43 -6.70 0.64
C CYS A 129 9.87 -6.12 -0.66
N TRP A 130 8.74 -5.42 -0.60
CA TRP A 130 8.14 -4.75 -1.77
C TRP A 130 9.06 -3.68 -2.35
N LEU A 131 9.64 -2.84 -1.50
CA LEU A 131 10.54 -1.76 -1.95
C LEU A 131 11.82 -2.33 -2.57
N ASP A 132 12.43 -3.33 -1.96
CA ASP A 132 13.63 -3.99 -2.48
C ASP A 132 13.38 -4.63 -3.85
N LEU A 133 12.27 -5.35 -4.02
CA LEU A 133 11.89 -5.94 -5.30
C LEU A 133 11.64 -4.88 -6.37
N SER A 134 10.97 -3.79 -6.01
CA SER A 134 10.73 -2.66 -6.90
C SER A 134 12.03 -1.98 -7.32
N LEU A 135 12.95 -1.75 -6.41
CA LEU A 135 14.28 -1.17 -6.71
C LEU A 135 15.13 -2.12 -7.56
N GLN A 136 15.04 -3.42 -7.37
CA GLN A 136 15.69 -4.41 -8.25
C GLN A 136 15.11 -4.37 -9.67
N LYS A 137 13.78 -4.30 -9.81
CA LYS A 137 13.08 -4.18 -11.10
C LYS A 137 13.55 -2.93 -11.87
N HIS A 138 13.79 -1.82 -11.17
CA HIS A 138 14.15 -0.52 -11.74
C HIS A 138 15.63 -0.14 -11.55
N GLN A 139 16.52 -1.10 -11.24
CA GLN A 139 17.92 -0.83 -10.93
C GLN A 139 18.70 -0.09 -12.01
N GLN A 140 18.32 -0.22 -13.28
CA GLN A 140 19.03 0.45 -14.39
C GLN A 140 18.75 1.95 -14.46
N THR A 141 17.61 2.39 -13.95
CA THR A 141 17.13 3.78 -14.05
C THR A 141 17.13 4.50 -12.71
N ASP A 142 17.11 3.76 -11.58
CA ASP A 142 16.84 4.30 -10.25
C ASP A 142 17.85 3.92 -9.17
N ARG A 143 19.03 3.37 -9.59
CA ARG A 143 20.08 2.92 -8.67
C ARG A 143 20.92 4.07 -8.10
N ASP A 144 20.88 5.24 -8.70
CA ASP A 144 21.73 6.38 -8.33
C ASP A 144 21.52 6.77 -6.86
N LEU A 145 22.63 7.12 -6.19
CA LEU A 145 22.62 7.54 -4.80
C LEU A 145 21.78 8.81 -4.59
N ASP A 146 21.86 9.75 -5.53
CA ASP A 146 21.06 10.98 -5.51
C ASP A 146 19.57 10.65 -5.52
N LEU A 147 19.12 9.69 -6.34
CA LEU A 147 17.73 9.22 -6.36
C LEU A 147 17.33 8.54 -5.05
N SER A 148 18.23 7.78 -4.44
CA SER A 148 17.99 7.19 -3.12
C SER A 148 17.79 8.26 -2.04
N ILE A 149 18.63 9.30 -2.03
CA ILE A 149 18.50 10.44 -1.11
C ILE A 149 17.15 11.12 -1.29
N LEU A 150 16.67 11.29 -2.54
CA LEU A 150 15.38 11.91 -2.81
C LEU A 150 14.20 11.07 -2.29
N ARG A 151 14.26 9.73 -2.35
CA ARG A 151 13.25 8.84 -1.76
C ARG A 151 13.22 8.99 -0.24
N TYR A 152 14.37 8.97 0.44
CA TYR A 152 14.44 9.21 1.89
C TYR A 152 13.96 10.61 2.28
N ALA A 153 14.22 11.62 1.46
CA ALA A 153 13.70 12.96 1.69
C ALA A 153 12.17 13.02 1.55
N ALA A 154 11.59 12.27 0.61
CA ALA A 154 10.15 12.13 0.47
C ALA A 154 9.52 11.43 1.70
N ASP A 155 10.15 10.37 2.21
CA ASP A 155 9.70 9.68 3.43
C ASP A 155 9.74 10.61 4.65
N GLY A 156 10.80 11.42 4.79
CA GLY A 156 10.91 12.45 5.81
C GLY A 156 9.79 13.49 5.71
N LEU A 157 9.52 13.98 4.51
CA LEU A 157 8.44 14.96 4.27
C LEU A 157 7.05 14.36 4.52
N TRP A 158 6.83 13.11 4.13
CA TRP A 158 5.62 12.37 4.45
C TRP A 158 5.42 12.26 5.97
N LEU A 159 6.47 11.90 6.73
CA LEU A 159 6.40 11.78 8.19
C LEU A 159 6.03 13.11 8.85
N THR A 160 6.52 14.24 8.33
CA THR A 160 6.18 15.57 8.89
C THR A 160 4.71 15.94 8.67
N SER A 161 4.03 15.35 7.68
CA SER A 161 2.61 15.61 7.43
C SER A 161 1.71 15.22 8.62
N PHE A 162 2.10 14.20 9.40
CA PHE A 162 1.37 13.78 10.61
C PHE A 162 1.59 14.72 11.79
N THR A 163 2.70 15.44 11.81
CA THR A 163 3.06 16.35 12.90
C THR A 163 2.56 17.77 12.69
N LYS A 164 2.02 18.09 11.53
CA LYS A 164 1.58 19.42 11.11
C LYS A 164 2.65 20.52 11.29
N VAL A 165 3.92 20.14 11.23
CA VAL A 165 5.05 21.07 11.38
C VAL A 165 5.16 21.96 10.16
N GLU A 166 4.86 21.46 8.98
CA GLU A 166 4.99 22.22 7.73
C GLU A 166 3.66 22.77 7.23
N LYS A 167 3.73 23.96 6.63
CA LYS A 167 2.59 24.54 5.93
C LYS A 167 2.35 23.81 4.62
N PRO A 168 1.10 23.57 4.19
CA PRO A 168 0.78 22.86 2.95
C PRO A 168 1.46 23.45 1.70
N GLU A 169 1.62 24.78 1.64
CA GLU A 169 2.29 25.45 0.53
C GLU A 169 3.79 25.13 0.47
N GLU A 170 4.44 24.99 1.63
CA GLU A 170 5.86 24.67 1.74
C GLU A 170 6.11 23.21 1.39
N ALA A 171 5.28 22.31 1.87
CA ALA A 171 5.30 20.89 1.49
C ALA A 171 5.12 20.69 -0.04
N ALA A 172 4.22 21.46 -0.67
CA ALA A 172 4.04 21.41 -2.12
C ALA A 172 5.30 21.90 -2.89
N LYS A 173 5.96 22.95 -2.41
CA LYS A 173 7.24 23.43 -2.99
C LYS A 173 8.36 22.41 -2.85
N LEU A 174 8.47 21.77 -1.68
CA LEU A 174 9.46 20.73 -1.42
C LEU A 174 9.21 19.52 -2.32
N LYS A 175 7.96 19.06 -2.45
CA LYS A 175 7.59 17.98 -3.38
C LYS A 175 8.01 18.31 -4.82
N ALA A 176 7.68 19.51 -5.30
CA ALA A 176 8.03 19.94 -6.65
C ALA A 176 9.56 19.95 -6.85
N GLU A 177 10.32 20.42 -5.88
CA GLU A 177 11.78 20.45 -5.93
C GLU A 177 12.38 19.03 -5.88
N LEU A 178 11.85 18.12 -5.07
CA LEU A 178 12.27 16.71 -5.07
C LEU A 178 12.07 16.09 -6.45
N ILE A 179 10.89 16.25 -7.05
CA ILE A 179 10.61 15.76 -8.41
C ILE A 179 11.57 16.38 -9.43
N ARG A 180 11.78 17.68 -9.40
CA ARG A 180 12.69 18.37 -10.33
C ARG A 180 14.11 17.78 -10.28
N ARG A 181 14.59 17.40 -9.10
CA ARG A 181 15.94 16.82 -8.91
C ARG A 181 16.08 15.39 -9.40
N THR A 182 14.99 14.70 -9.71
CA THR A 182 15.06 13.34 -10.27
C THR A 182 15.40 13.30 -11.76
N TYR A 183 15.39 14.44 -12.45
CA TYR A 183 15.75 14.51 -13.86
C TYR A 183 17.26 14.58 -14.07
N PRO A 184 17.77 14.04 -15.18
CA PRO A 184 19.19 14.17 -15.52
C PRO A 184 19.64 15.65 -15.54
N LYS A 185 20.87 15.89 -15.12
CA LYS A 185 21.50 17.23 -15.17
C LYS A 185 22.02 17.50 -16.57
#